data_25ac1724962557c530db8f3b55243b97
#
_entry.id   25ac1724962557c530db8f3b55243b97
#
_cell.length_a   1.000
_cell.length_b   1.000
_cell.length_c   1.000
_cell.angle_alpha   90.00
_cell.angle_beta   90.00
_cell.angle_gamma   90.00
#
_symmetry.space_group_name_H-M   'P 1'
#
loop_
_entity.id
_entity.type
_entity.pdbx_description
1 polymer ?
#
loop_
_entity_poly.entity_id
_entity_poly.type
_entity_poly.pdbx_seq_one_letter_code
_entity_poly.pdbx_strand_id
1 'polypeptide(L)'
;MKKIYQYILLAVAMVATASCSNELDDTLQPVENGTLQFVVGDFPAFGEDPQTRASSLGTPDAGKTAWEEGDEIFVTLISAHFGTQRAVLTYGGSTWTLAGELNYLADESVENAKLDIIATYAPYYELKDGELSLTDEYALGKGEYLEVKCYIIEGVLNVSFEEAIRNYSRIRIVCSDGVEELSVRALCFIPAGHERQSSCEIQHVPVDDNGNAFIYGTFEEDGSIEVEDWDIEGAKLAVHGFTETTMSDKSYALDARAISIDGSLGGKSEATMEDIEELARFLESSVDEGKTTFVVTGESQAIYDNKYPYVGYGIAEVSYSKYFGTLNFTYCNVTEIIEADLAECKSLKTLKLPYVTSCAKNAFNNCSHLEKIIFGSVVTFVGEDAFEKVDNYVDGGCELVLNKEQVNVEGLSPDLTNKTWAGHTWKSITLTHTGACDECKAAEQ
;
A
#
# COMPACT_ATOMS: atom_id res chain seq x y z
N MET A 1 34.48 -1.28 -26.71
CA MET A 1 34.47 -0.03 -27.49
C MET A 1 33.98 -0.14 -28.94
N LYS A 2 33.91 -1.32 -29.59
CA LYS A 2 33.40 -1.43 -30.97
C LYS A 2 31.87 -1.74 -31.08
N LYS A 3 31.21 -2.11 -30.02
CA LYS A 3 29.76 -2.44 -30.03
C LYS A 3 28.83 -1.25 -29.75
N ILE A 4 29.32 -0.24 -29.08
CA ILE A 4 28.56 0.97 -28.74
C ILE A 4 28.28 1.82 -29.99
N TYR A 5 29.21 1.89 -30.93
CA TYR A 5 29.02 2.64 -32.17
C TYR A 5 27.99 2.05 -33.15
N GLN A 6 27.62 0.79 -33.02
CA GLN A 6 26.66 0.16 -33.93
C GLN A 6 25.18 0.49 -33.57
N TYR A 7 24.89 0.76 -32.33
CA TYR A 7 23.51 1.11 -31.91
C TYR A 7 23.19 2.60 -32.14
N ILE A 8 24.18 3.47 -32.04
CA ILE A 8 24.02 4.90 -32.31
C ILE A 8 23.73 5.14 -33.81
N LEU A 9 24.28 4.31 -34.70
CA LEU A 9 24.07 4.44 -36.14
C LEU A 9 22.70 3.92 -36.63
N LEU A 10 21.99 3.12 -35.83
CA LEU A 10 20.66 2.61 -36.20
C LEU A 10 19.53 3.56 -35.81
N ALA A 11 19.72 4.37 -34.77
CA ALA A 11 18.73 5.36 -34.32
C ALA A 11 18.68 6.60 -35.22
N VAL A 12 19.75 6.95 -35.90
CA VAL A 12 19.84 8.15 -36.80
C VAL A 12 19.19 7.90 -38.16
N ALA A 13 18.83 6.66 -38.53
CA ALA A 13 18.34 6.36 -39.89
C ALA A 13 16.83 6.53 -40.12
N MET A 14 16.04 6.94 -39.11
CA MET A 14 14.56 7.01 -39.24
C MET A 14 13.95 8.41 -39.18
N VAL A 15 14.75 9.50 -39.13
CA VAL A 15 14.20 10.87 -39.18
C VAL A 15 14.91 11.72 -40.25
N ALA A 16 14.90 11.25 -41.47
CA ALA A 16 15.39 12.04 -42.61
C ALA A 16 14.27 12.20 -43.67
N THR A 17 13.29 13.05 -43.40
CA THR A 17 12.52 13.70 -44.48
C THR A 17 12.06 15.08 -44.02
N ALA A 18 12.71 16.06 -44.50
CA ALA A 18 12.29 17.37 -44.99
C ALA A 18 13.21 18.49 -44.58
N SER A 19 13.78 18.94 -45.56
CA SER A 19 13.96 20.22 -46.19
C SER A 19 15.34 20.86 -46.10
N CYS A 20 16.02 20.84 -47.25
CA CYS A 20 17.20 21.69 -47.53
C CYS A 20 16.82 23.15 -47.74
N SER A 21 17.59 24.07 -47.17
CA SER A 21 18.08 25.23 -47.94
C SER A 21 19.26 25.90 -47.22
N ASN A 22 20.29 26.20 -47.99
CA ASN A 22 21.57 26.82 -47.63
C ASN A 22 21.42 28.25 -47.12
N GLU A 23 22.25 28.66 -46.18
CA GLU A 23 23.38 29.57 -46.37
C GLU A 23 23.99 29.90 -45.01
N LEU A 24 25.32 29.84 -44.96
CA LEU A 24 26.13 30.29 -43.83
C LEU A 24 26.09 31.83 -43.79
N ASP A 25 25.58 32.38 -42.71
CA ASP A 25 25.85 33.77 -42.33
C ASP A 25 26.22 33.81 -40.84
N ASP A 26 27.44 34.26 -40.59
CA ASP A 26 28.11 34.38 -39.30
C ASP A 26 27.51 35.54 -38.48
N THR A 27 26.25 35.42 -38.07
CA THR A 27 25.68 36.27 -37.04
C THR A 27 24.92 35.40 -36.07
N LEU A 28 25.31 35.47 -34.79
CA LEU A 28 24.66 34.85 -33.66
C LEU A 28 23.13 35.04 -33.73
N GLN A 29 22.46 34.12 -34.37
CA GLN A 29 21.01 34.08 -34.36
C GLN A 29 20.60 33.29 -33.13
N PRO A 30 19.66 33.80 -32.30
CA PRO A 30 18.98 32.94 -31.37
C PRO A 30 18.37 31.79 -32.19
N VAL A 31 18.40 30.57 -31.68
CA VAL A 31 17.67 29.48 -32.30
C VAL A 31 16.19 29.84 -32.17
N GLU A 32 15.69 30.60 -33.16
CA GLU A 32 14.30 30.95 -33.27
C GLU A 32 13.52 29.66 -33.46
N ASN A 33 12.79 29.24 -32.41
CA ASN A 33 11.71 28.25 -32.45
C ASN A 33 12.01 26.90 -33.16
N GLY A 34 13.24 26.43 -33.09
CA GLY A 34 13.53 25.02 -33.38
C GLY A 34 13.01 24.21 -32.22
N THR A 35 11.98 23.37 -32.46
CA THR A 35 11.53 22.38 -31.47
C THR A 35 12.76 21.63 -31.00
N LEU A 36 13.11 21.74 -29.71
CA LEU A 36 14.23 21.00 -29.13
C LEU A 36 14.02 19.51 -29.41
N GLN A 37 14.94 18.88 -30.13
CA GLN A 37 14.91 17.45 -30.33
C GLN A 37 15.36 16.78 -29.05
N PHE A 38 14.76 15.66 -28.72
CA PHE A 38 15.12 14.91 -27.52
C PHE A 38 15.04 13.40 -27.76
N VAL A 39 15.79 12.66 -26.96
CA VAL A 39 15.78 11.20 -26.90
C VAL A 39 15.68 10.82 -25.43
N VAL A 40 14.74 9.93 -25.11
CA VAL A 40 14.59 9.34 -23.77
C VAL A 40 15.08 7.89 -23.84
N GLY A 41 15.95 7.52 -22.93
CA GLY A 41 16.45 6.16 -22.77
C GLY A 41 15.41 5.20 -22.16
N ASP A 42 15.80 3.96 -22.01
CA ASP A 42 14.96 2.92 -21.39
C ASP A 42 14.66 3.26 -19.92
N PHE A 43 13.54 2.71 -19.41
CA PHE A 43 13.21 2.82 -17.99
C PHE A 43 14.26 2.07 -17.15
N PRO A 44 14.85 2.68 -16.11
CA PRO A 44 15.88 2.03 -15.31
C PRO A 44 15.24 1.02 -14.36
N ALA A 45 15.55 -0.27 -14.54
CA ALA A 45 15.09 -1.30 -13.62
C ALA A 45 15.62 -1.07 -12.19
N PHE A 46 14.85 -1.47 -11.19
CA PHE A 46 15.30 -1.46 -9.80
C PHE A 46 16.33 -2.60 -9.60
N GLY A 47 17.37 -2.36 -8.78
CA GLY A 47 18.40 -3.37 -8.52
C GLY A 47 17.83 -4.62 -7.84
N GLU A 48 18.26 -5.81 -8.28
CA GLU A 48 17.91 -7.08 -7.64
C GLU A 48 18.50 -7.16 -6.23
N ASP A 49 17.73 -7.66 -5.24
CA ASP A 49 18.30 -8.15 -4.00
C ASP A 49 18.29 -9.69 -3.98
N PRO A 50 19.45 -10.33 -4.18
CA PRO A 50 19.55 -11.79 -4.13
C PRO A 50 19.36 -12.37 -2.72
N GLN A 51 19.23 -11.53 -1.67
CA GLN A 51 19.21 -11.97 -0.28
C GLN A 51 17.86 -11.83 0.43
N THR A 52 16.81 -11.35 -0.19
CA THR A 52 15.50 -11.39 0.44
C THR A 52 15.05 -12.84 0.65
N ARG A 53 14.95 -13.24 1.89
CA ARG A 53 14.71 -14.60 2.39
C ARG A 53 13.36 -15.21 2.01
N ALA A 54 12.59 -14.58 1.19
CA ALA A 54 11.23 -14.98 0.90
C ALA A 54 11.09 -15.56 -0.50
N SER A 55 11.65 -16.74 -0.74
CA SER A 55 11.34 -17.55 -1.92
C SER A 55 9.82 -17.84 -2.07
N SER A 56 9.06 -17.68 -0.99
CA SER A 56 7.58 -17.77 -0.98
C SER A 56 6.86 -16.53 -1.48
N LEU A 57 7.52 -15.37 -1.55
CA LEU A 57 6.93 -14.10 -1.95
C LEU A 57 7.20 -13.71 -3.42
N GLY A 58 7.73 -14.64 -4.20
CA GLY A 58 8.12 -14.41 -5.59
C GLY A 58 9.41 -13.59 -5.74
N THR A 59 9.75 -13.29 -6.98
CA THR A 59 10.98 -12.54 -7.29
C THR A 59 10.81 -11.05 -6.90
N PRO A 60 11.88 -10.39 -6.44
CA PRO A 60 11.86 -8.95 -6.15
C PRO A 60 11.57 -8.06 -7.36
N ASP A 61 11.63 -8.59 -8.56
CA ASP A 61 11.52 -7.88 -9.84
C ASP A 61 10.08 -7.52 -10.26
N ALA A 62 9.08 -7.86 -9.43
CA ALA A 62 7.75 -7.31 -9.61
C ALA A 62 7.81 -5.79 -9.46
N GLY A 63 7.31 -5.07 -10.43
CA GLY A 63 7.31 -3.62 -10.47
C GLY A 63 7.49 -3.11 -11.90
N LYS A 64 7.53 -1.81 -12.05
CA LYS A 64 7.67 -1.16 -13.35
C LYS A 64 9.04 -1.44 -13.97
N THR A 65 9.05 -1.93 -15.19
CA THR A 65 10.27 -2.28 -15.96
C THR A 65 10.38 -1.54 -17.30
N ALA A 66 9.35 -0.79 -17.68
CA ALA A 66 9.29 -0.03 -18.92
C ALA A 66 8.46 1.24 -18.73
N TRP A 67 8.62 2.21 -19.62
CA TRP A 67 7.75 3.36 -19.69
C TRP A 67 6.32 2.94 -20.07
N GLU A 68 5.35 3.55 -19.42
CA GLU A 68 3.92 3.30 -19.65
C GLU A 68 3.23 4.57 -20.16
N GLU A 69 2.15 4.40 -20.93
CA GLU A 69 1.38 5.53 -21.44
C GLU A 69 0.90 6.42 -20.30
N GLY A 70 1.22 7.72 -20.41
CA GLY A 70 0.93 8.70 -19.38
C GLY A 70 2.11 9.02 -18.45
N ASP A 71 3.24 8.29 -18.54
CA ASP A 71 4.42 8.65 -17.75
C ASP A 71 4.93 10.06 -18.10
N GLU A 72 5.33 10.78 -17.08
CA GLU A 72 5.84 12.13 -17.21
C GLU A 72 7.27 12.27 -16.68
N ILE A 73 8.11 13.00 -17.42
CA ILE A 73 9.44 13.41 -16.99
C ILE A 73 9.46 14.94 -16.96
N PHE A 74 9.78 15.49 -15.81
CA PHE A 74 9.92 16.92 -15.61
C PHE A 74 11.34 17.35 -15.98
N VAL A 75 11.48 18.26 -16.95
CA VAL A 75 12.78 18.78 -17.38
C VAL A 75 12.94 20.21 -16.87
N THR A 76 13.94 20.42 -16.05
CA THR A 76 14.36 21.75 -15.60
C THR A 76 15.63 22.14 -16.33
N LEU A 77 15.60 23.25 -17.07
CA LEU A 77 16.74 23.83 -17.75
C LEU A 77 17.07 25.17 -17.11
N ILE A 78 18.30 25.34 -16.67
CA ILE A 78 18.83 26.58 -16.11
C ILE A 78 19.81 27.18 -17.11
N SER A 79 19.43 28.29 -17.70
CA SER A 79 20.22 29.08 -18.66
C SER A 79 20.65 30.41 -18.03
N ALA A 80 21.86 30.87 -18.35
CA ALA A 80 22.32 32.17 -17.90
C ALA A 80 21.51 33.34 -18.51
N HIS A 81 20.95 33.13 -19.72
CA HIS A 81 20.18 34.15 -20.44
C HIS A 81 18.67 34.08 -20.13
N PHE A 82 18.12 32.88 -20.08
CA PHE A 82 16.67 32.68 -19.96
C PHE A 82 16.22 32.31 -18.54
N GLY A 83 17.18 32.12 -17.60
CA GLY A 83 16.88 31.68 -16.24
C GLY A 83 16.42 30.24 -16.17
N THR A 84 15.63 29.94 -15.15
CA THR A 84 15.06 28.59 -14.93
C THR A 84 13.78 28.41 -15.74
N GLN A 85 13.78 27.40 -16.57
CA GLN A 85 12.62 26.97 -17.39
C GLN A 85 12.26 25.53 -17.07
N ARG A 86 11.00 25.20 -17.20
CA ARG A 86 10.50 23.86 -16.95
C ARG A 86 9.55 23.42 -18.05
N ALA A 87 9.67 22.15 -18.42
CA ALA A 87 8.83 21.49 -19.40
C ALA A 87 8.55 20.06 -18.96
N VAL A 88 7.53 19.45 -19.55
CA VAL A 88 7.13 18.08 -19.25
C VAL A 88 7.23 17.25 -20.52
N LEU A 89 7.92 16.11 -20.45
CA LEU A 89 7.90 15.08 -21.46
C LEU A 89 6.86 14.04 -21.02
N THR A 90 5.86 13.80 -21.87
CA THR A 90 4.79 12.81 -21.63
C THR A 90 4.92 11.66 -22.61
N TYR A 91 4.89 10.42 -22.11
CA TYR A 91 4.95 9.22 -22.94
C TYR A 91 3.55 8.81 -23.42
N GLY A 92 3.38 8.73 -24.74
CA GLY A 92 2.12 8.34 -25.40
C GLY A 92 2.06 6.87 -25.80
N GLY A 93 2.73 5.98 -25.09
CA GLY A 93 2.77 4.53 -25.36
C GLY A 93 3.76 4.12 -26.47
N SER A 94 4.19 5.03 -27.32
CA SER A 94 5.18 4.74 -28.38
C SER A 94 6.17 5.90 -28.63
N THR A 95 5.77 7.12 -28.27
CA THR A 95 6.55 8.33 -28.49
C THR A 95 6.39 9.29 -27.32
N TRP A 96 7.43 10.08 -27.09
CA TRP A 96 7.40 11.16 -26.10
C TRP A 96 6.99 12.46 -26.77
N THR A 97 6.25 13.30 -26.04
CA THR A 97 5.87 14.65 -26.46
C THR A 97 6.32 15.66 -25.42
N LEU A 98 6.85 16.80 -25.86
CA LEU A 98 7.28 17.88 -24.99
C LEU A 98 6.18 18.94 -24.87
N ALA A 99 5.77 19.24 -23.65
CA ALA A 99 4.90 20.36 -23.32
C ALA A 99 5.71 21.43 -22.58
N GLY A 100 5.69 22.67 -23.07
CA GLY A 100 6.49 23.77 -22.59
C GLY A 100 7.61 24.14 -23.55
N GLU A 101 8.31 25.22 -23.23
CA GLU A 101 9.43 25.76 -24.04
C GLU A 101 10.71 25.69 -23.23
N LEU A 102 11.78 25.21 -23.84
CA LEU A 102 13.14 25.22 -23.31
C LEU A 102 14.05 25.98 -24.26
N ASN A 103 14.46 27.16 -23.85
CA ASN A 103 15.25 28.09 -24.66
C ASN A 103 16.67 28.18 -24.11
N TYR A 104 17.65 28.15 -25.02
CA TYR A 104 19.06 28.34 -24.68
C TYR A 104 19.79 28.96 -25.89
N LEU A 105 20.93 29.57 -25.64
CA LEU A 105 21.80 30.05 -26.71
C LEU A 105 22.82 28.97 -27.09
N ALA A 106 23.20 28.95 -28.37
CA ALA A 106 24.17 27.95 -28.85
C ALA A 106 25.52 28.00 -28.10
N ASP A 107 25.93 29.19 -27.61
CA ASP A 107 27.14 29.36 -26.80
C ASP A 107 26.98 28.94 -25.34
N GLU A 108 25.76 28.61 -24.88
CA GLU A 108 25.46 28.05 -23.57
C GLU A 108 25.47 26.52 -23.56
N SER A 109 25.66 25.88 -24.72
CA SER A 109 25.68 24.43 -24.82
C SER A 109 26.64 23.77 -23.80
N VAL A 110 26.48 22.49 -23.59
CA VAL A 110 27.23 21.71 -22.57
C VAL A 110 28.73 21.81 -22.76
N GLU A 111 29.23 21.95 -23.99
CA GLU A 111 30.66 22.14 -24.24
C GLU A 111 31.23 23.36 -23.51
N ASN A 112 30.39 24.36 -23.25
CA ASN A 112 30.73 25.57 -22.50
C ASN A 112 30.34 25.51 -20.99
N ALA A 113 29.76 24.41 -20.51
CA ALA A 113 29.31 24.20 -19.13
C ALA A 113 28.43 25.31 -18.53
N LYS A 114 27.65 26.02 -19.38
CA LYS A 114 26.77 27.11 -18.95
C LYS A 114 25.30 26.73 -18.79
N LEU A 115 24.93 25.55 -19.25
CA LEU A 115 23.59 24.98 -19.03
C LEU A 115 23.64 23.96 -17.89
N ASP A 116 22.65 24.01 -17.02
CA ASP A 116 22.37 22.96 -16.11
C ASP A 116 20.98 22.41 -16.43
N ILE A 117 20.92 21.10 -16.76
CA ILE A 117 19.69 20.46 -17.19
C ILE A 117 19.48 19.24 -16.33
N ILE A 118 18.34 19.20 -15.66
CA ILE A 118 17.94 18.12 -14.75
C ILE A 118 16.64 17.54 -15.27
N ALA A 119 16.59 16.23 -15.45
CA ALA A 119 15.37 15.48 -15.69
C ALA A 119 14.97 14.74 -14.43
N THR A 120 13.70 14.86 -14.03
CA THR A 120 13.13 14.22 -12.85
C THR A 120 11.96 13.36 -13.28
N TYR A 121 12.00 12.06 -12.96
CA TYR A 121 10.85 11.17 -13.01
C TYR A 121 10.29 11.00 -11.60
N ALA A 122 9.05 11.45 -11.39
CA ALA A 122 8.39 11.44 -10.10
C ALA A 122 6.87 11.34 -10.32
N PRO A 123 6.29 10.12 -10.41
CA PRO A 123 4.92 9.89 -10.90
C PRO A 123 3.81 10.49 -10.02
N TYR A 124 4.12 10.86 -8.79
CA TYR A 124 3.16 11.52 -7.86
C TYR A 124 3.48 12.99 -7.62
N TYR A 125 4.16 13.61 -8.59
CA TYR A 125 4.42 15.05 -8.59
C TYR A 125 3.80 15.68 -9.80
N GLU A 126 3.53 17.00 -9.72
CA GLU A 126 3.02 17.82 -10.80
C GLU A 126 3.78 19.17 -10.85
N LEU A 127 3.81 19.80 -12.01
CA LEU A 127 4.30 21.16 -12.15
C LEU A 127 3.17 22.14 -11.81
N LYS A 128 3.27 22.77 -10.63
CA LYS A 128 2.32 23.76 -10.15
C LYS A 128 3.02 25.10 -9.95
N ASP A 129 2.52 26.14 -10.60
CA ASP A 129 3.11 27.49 -10.56
C ASP A 129 4.63 27.53 -10.90
N GLY A 130 5.06 26.59 -11.74
CA GLY A 130 6.45 26.43 -12.13
C GLY A 130 7.34 25.73 -11.11
N GLU A 131 6.80 25.14 -10.06
CA GLU A 131 7.51 24.33 -9.08
C GLU A 131 7.01 22.89 -9.11
N LEU A 132 7.91 21.93 -8.87
CA LEU A 132 7.56 20.52 -8.74
C LEU A 132 6.97 20.29 -7.34
N SER A 133 5.73 19.83 -7.28
CA SER A 133 4.97 19.67 -6.04
C SER A 133 4.29 18.30 -6.02
N LEU A 134 4.09 17.72 -4.83
CA LEU A 134 3.28 16.52 -4.68
C LEU A 134 1.84 16.74 -5.18
N THR A 135 1.27 15.75 -5.83
CA THR A 135 -0.13 15.76 -6.29
C THR A 135 -1.13 15.85 -5.14
N ASP A 136 -0.79 15.24 -3.99
CA ASP A 136 -1.53 15.30 -2.74
C ASP A 136 -0.61 15.08 -1.52
N GLU A 137 -1.10 15.37 -0.31
CA GLU A 137 -0.32 15.26 0.91
C GLU A 137 -0.01 13.81 1.33
N TYR A 138 -0.72 12.81 0.80
CA TYR A 138 -0.55 11.39 1.09
C TYR A 138 0.27 10.65 0.02
N ALA A 139 0.78 11.37 -0.98
CA ALA A 139 1.56 10.80 -2.07
C ALA A 139 3.04 10.58 -1.73
N LEU A 140 3.50 11.08 -0.60
CA LEU A 140 4.89 11.05 -0.20
C LEU A 140 5.41 9.62 0.01
N GLY A 141 6.37 9.19 -0.83
CA GLY A 141 6.89 7.82 -0.81
C GLY A 141 6.06 6.79 -1.60
N LYS A 142 4.96 7.21 -2.25
CA LYS A 142 4.10 6.35 -3.08
C LYS A 142 4.71 6.00 -4.44
N GLY A 143 5.66 6.78 -4.93
CA GLY A 143 6.34 6.55 -6.20
C GLY A 143 7.83 6.76 -6.14
N GLU A 144 8.51 6.35 -7.20
CA GLU A 144 9.93 6.62 -7.40
C GLU A 144 10.19 8.13 -7.51
N TYR A 145 11.39 8.53 -7.15
CA TYR A 145 11.93 9.86 -7.41
C TYR A 145 13.33 9.70 -8.00
N LEU A 146 13.41 9.78 -9.32
CA LEU A 146 14.67 9.67 -10.06
C LEU A 146 15.07 11.02 -10.58
N GLU A 147 16.31 11.40 -10.35
CA GLU A 147 16.88 12.64 -10.87
C GLU A 147 18.18 12.34 -11.61
N VAL A 148 18.34 12.94 -12.78
CA VAL A 148 19.53 12.78 -13.57
C VAL A 148 19.92 14.10 -14.24
N LYS A 149 21.22 14.34 -14.33
CA LYS A 149 21.78 15.44 -15.10
C LYS A 149 21.77 15.08 -16.59
N CYS A 150 21.17 15.95 -17.40
CA CYS A 150 21.01 15.75 -18.83
C CYS A 150 21.96 16.67 -19.63
N TYR A 151 22.13 16.32 -20.90
CA TYR A 151 23.03 17.03 -21.80
C TYR A 151 22.41 17.20 -23.18
N ILE A 152 22.67 18.36 -23.81
CA ILE A 152 22.36 18.61 -25.22
C ILE A 152 23.61 18.27 -26.02
N ILE A 153 23.52 17.25 -26.88
CA ILE A 153 24.60 16.80 -27.75
C ILE A 153 24.11 16.99 -29.19
N GLU A 154 24.86 17.75 -29.99
CA GLU A 154 24.48 18.06 -31.39
C GLU A 154 23.04 18.57 -31.54
N GLY A 155 22.57 19.39 -30.60
CA GLY A 155 21.22 19.96 -30.61
C GLY A 155 20.11 19.02 -30.14
N VAL A 156 20.44 17.83 -29.63
CA VAL A 156 19.50 16.85 -29.11
C VAL A 156 19.66 16.75 -27.61
N LEU A 157 18.57 16.92 -26.85
CA LEU A 157 18.51 16.69 -25.43
C LEU A 157 18.47 15.17 -25.17
N ASN A 158 19.46 14.65 -24.47
CA ASN A 158 19.55 13.26 -24.08
C ASN A 158 19.11 13.08 -22.64
N VAL A 159 18.03 12.35 -22.42
CA VAL A 159 17.47 12.02 -21.10
C VAL A 159 17.67 10.52 -20.89
N SER A 160 18.59 10.14 -20.00
CA SER A 160 18.83 8.74 -19.65
C SER A 160 18.96 8.61 -18.13
N PHE A 161 18.15 7.74 -17.56
CA PHE A 161 18.19 7.43 -16.13
C PHE A 161 19.10 6.26 -15.79
N GLU A 162 19.88 5.72 -16.73
CA GLU A 162 20.81 4.61 -16.47
C GLU A 162 21.83 4.92 -15.36
N GLU A 163 22.21 6.20 -15.21
CA GLU A 163 23.13 6.67 -14.18
C GLU A 163 22.42 7.32 -12.99
N ALA A 164 21.09 7.31 -12.96
CA ALA A 164 20.33 7.85 -11.83
C ALA A 164 20.61 7.04 -10.57
N ILE A 165 20.94 7.73 -9.50
CA ILE A 165 21.26 7.10 -8.21
C ILE A 165 19.99 7.07 -7.38
N ARG A 166 19.51 5.88 -7.05
CA ARG A 166 18.48 5.69 -6.03
C ARG A 166 19.14 5.70 -4.66
N ASN A 167 18.95 6.76 -3.92
CA ASN A 167 19.39 6.87 -2.53
C ASN A 167 18.35 6.34 -1.52
N TYR A 168 17.39 5.56 -1.98
CA TYR A 168 16.30 4.97 -1.25
C TYR A 168 16.11 3.49 -1.59
N SER A 169 15.35 2.79 -0.78
CA SER A 169 14.92 1.41 -1.01
C SER A 169 13.49 1.38 -1.56
N ARG A 170 13.09 0.23 -2.08
CA ARG A 170 11.71 -0.09 -2.44
C ARG A 170 11.17 -1.18 -1.51
N ILE A 171 10.00 -0.97 -0.94
CA ILE A 171 9.28 -2.00 -0.22
C ILE A 171 8.14 -2.49 -1.10
N ARG A 172 8.20 -3.75 -1.50
CA ARG A 172 7.13 -4.46 -2.19
C ARG A 172 6.23 -5.11 -1.14
N ILE A 173 4.97 -4.76 -1.13
CA ILE A 173 3.95 -5.30 -0.24
C ILE A 173 3.13 -6.30 -1.04
N VAL A 174 3.16 -7.57 -0.63
CA VAL A 174 2.43 -8.65 -1.31
C VAL A 174 1.10 -8.86 -0.62
N CYS A 175 0.00 -8.65 -1.34
CA CYS A 175 -1.36 -8.68 -0.84
C CYS A 175 -2.11 -9.96 -1.20
N SER A 176 -3.21 -10.22 -0.51
CA SER A 176 -4.19 -11.24 -0.91
C SER A 176 -5.01 -10.76 -2.10
N ASP A 177 -5.61 -11.72 -2.81
CA ASP A 177 -6.59 -11.41 -3.86
C ASP A 177 -7.74 -10.56 -3.31
N GLY A 178 -8.18 -9.59 -4.11
CA GLY A 178 -9.30 -8.70 -3.78
C GLY A 178 -8.93 -7.47 -2.94
N VAL A 179 -7.64 -7.25 -2.63
CA VAL A 179 -7.14 -5.97 -2.09
C VAL A 179 -6.76 -5.08 -3.26
N GLU A 180 -7.41 -3.94 -3.43
CA GLU A 180 -7.18 -3.03 -4.55
C GLU A 180 -6.29 -1.84 -4.18
N GLU A 181 -6.44 -1.33 -2.95
CA GLU A 181 -5.67 -0.20 -2.44
C GLU A 181 -5.27 -0.41 -0.98
N LEU A 182 -4.16 0.21 -0.58
CA LEU A 182 -3.65 0.16 0.79
C LEU A 182 -3.54 1.55 1.40
N SER A 183 -3.66 1.60 2.73
CA SER A 183 -3.13 2.66 3.58
C SER A 183 -1.86 2.17 4.26
N VAL A 184 -0.80 2.98 4.23
CA VAL A 184 0.49 2.62 4.81
C VAL A 184 0.93 3.72 5.77
N ARG A 185 1.15 3.35 7.03
CA ARG A 185 1.81 4.23 8.01
C ARG A 185 3.27 3.84 8.13
N ALA A 186 4.16 4.78 7.83
CA ALA A 186 5.61 4.60 7.93
C ALA A 186 6.19 5.50 9.04
N LEU A 187 6.99 4.91 9.92
CA LEU A 187 7.70 5.61 11.01
C LEU A 187 9.20 5.50 10.80
N CYS A 188 9.95 6.53 11.17
CA CYS A 188 11.39 6.66 10.92
C CYS A 188 11.72 6.37 9.44
N PHE A 189 10.98 7.02 8.56
CA PHE A 189 11.00 6.81 7.11
C PHE A 189 11.50 8.07 6.40
N ILE A 190 12.40 7.90 5.45
CA ILE A 190 12.88 8.96 4.55
C ILE A 190 12.30 8.66 3.17
N PRO A 191 11.25 9.37 2.74
CA PRO A 191 10.63 9.12 1.43
C PRO A 191 11.60 9.40 0.27
N ALA A 192 11.39 8.74 -0.87
CA ALA A 192 12.14 9.01 -2.09
C ALA A 192 12.07 10.51 -2.47
N GLY A 193 13.20 11.08 -2.85
CA GLY A 193 13.32 12.51 -3.18
C GLY A 193 13.43 13.44 -1.97
N HIS A 194 13.46 12.92 -0.74
CA HIS A 194 13.60 13.70 0.49
C HIS A 194 14.87 13.35 1.25
N GLU A 195 15.35 14.30 2.08
CA GLU A 195 16.56 14.13 2.89
C GLU A 195 16.26 13.95 4.38
N ARG A 196 15.01 14.12 4.79
CA ARG A 196 14.65 14.14 6.20
C ARG A 196 13.69 13.01 6.54
N GLN A 197 13.99 12.38 7.67
CA GLN A 197 13.12 11.43 8.32
C GLN A 197 11.78 12.08 8.67
N SER A 198 10.71 11.35 8.43
CA SER A 198 9.35 11.73 8.81
C SER A 198 8.55 10.52 9.27
N SER A 199 7.45 10.78 9.97
CA SER A 199 6.34 9.84 10.07
C SER A 199 5.36 10.26 9.00
N CYS A 200 5.03 9.38 8.08
CA CYS A 200 4.07 9.67 7.02
C CYS A 200 2.98 8.61 6.96
N GLU A 201 1.83 9.06 6.51
CA GLU A 201 0.71 8.23 6.11
C GLU A 201 0.59 8.32 4.60
N ILE A 202 0.62 7.17 3.94
CA ILE A 202 0.56 7.04 2.49
C ILE A 202 -0.78 6.36 2.19
N GLN A 203 -1.70 7.07 1.55
CA GLN A 203 -3.04 6.58 1.27
C GLN A 203 -3.21 6.25 -0.20
N HIS A 204 -4.19 5.39 -0.53
CA HIS A 204 -4.48 4.96 -1.89
C HIS A 204 -3.24 4.42 -2.62
N VAL A 205 -2.45 3.58 -1.95
CA VAL A 205 -1.34 2.87 -2.59
C VAL A 205 -1.93 1.75 -3.44
N PRO A 206 -1.85 1.82 -4.77
CA PRO A 206 -2.50 0.85 -5.64
C PRO A 206 -1.84 -0.51 -5.54
N VAL A 207 -2.65 -1.57 -5.59
CA VAL A 207 -2.20 -2.95 -5.74
C VAL A 207 -2.29 -3.32 -7.22
N ASP A 208 -1.20 -3.81 -7.79
CA ASP A 208 -1.15 -4.21 -9.19
C ASP A 208 -1.89 -5.55 -9.45
N ASP A 209 -2.07 -5.92 -10.73
CA ASP A 209 -2.72 -7.16 -11.14
C ASP A 209 -2.03 -8.44 -10.63
N ASN A 210 -0.81 -8.33 -10.09
CA ASN A 210 -0.06 -9.43 -9.49
C ASN A 210 -0.16 -9.45 -7.96
N GLY A 211 -1.00 -8.60 -7.37
CA GLY A 211 -1.17 -8.48 -5.92
C GLY A 211 -0.02 -7.78 -5.21
N ASN A 212 0.71 -6.88 -5.88
CA ASN A 212 1.80 -6.13 -5.27
C ASN A 212 1.48 -4.64 -5.19
N ALA A 213 1.81 -4.04 -4.07
CA ALA A 213 1.89 -2.60 -3.90
C ALA A 213 3.34 -2.20 -3.59
N PHE A 214 3.69 -0.94 -3.88
CA PHE A 214 5.06 -0.47 -3.72
C PHE A 214 5.10 0.86 -2.98
N ILE A 215 6.08 0.98 -2.06
CA ILE A 215 6.47 2.25 -1.48
C ILE A 215 7.98 2.45 -1.63
N TYR A 216 8.40 3.70 -1.69
CA TYR A 216 9.76 4.10 -2.01
C TYR A 216 10.32 5.05 -0.97
N GLY A 217 11.37 4.64 -0.31
CA GLY A 217 12.03 5.40 0.75
C GLY A 217 12.95 4.54 1.57
N THR A 218 13.63 5.13 2.54
CA THR A 218 14.55 4.44 3.44
C THR A 218 13.94 4.37 4.82
N PHE A 219 13.81 3.17 5.39
CA PHE A 219 13.54 2.98 6.81
C PHE A 219 14.84 2.98 7.56
N GLU A 220 14.93 3.78 8.61
CA GLU A 220 16.08 3.76 9.51
C GLU A 220 15.94 2.63 10.54
N GLU A 221 17.01 2.36 11.27
CA GLU A 221 16.99 1.48 12.44
C GLU A 221 15.87 1.91 13.39
N ASP A 222 15.10 0.96 13.94
CA ASP A 222 13.89 1.19 14.74
C ASP A 222 12.69 1.79 13.95
N GLY A 223 12.80 1.90 12.64
CA GLY A 223 11.68 2.26 11.78
C GLY A 223 10.64 1.16 11.72
N SER A 224 9.41 1.53 11.35
CA SER A 224 8.35 0.55 11.18
C SER A 224 7.37 0.92 10.07
N ILE A 225 6.76 -0.11 9.53
CA ILE A 225 5.68 -0.01 8.55
C ILE A 225 4.46 -0.75 9.08
N GLU A 226 3.30 -0.11 8.98
CA GLU A 226 1.99 -0.67 9.26
C GLU A 226 1.16 -0.54 7.99
N VAL A 227 0.59 -1.66 7.53
CA VAL A 227 -0.17 -1.76 6.29
C VAL A 227 -1.61 -2.09 6.63
N GLU A 228 -2.54 -1.32 6.11
CA GLU A 228 -3.99 -1.50 6.26
C GLU A 228 -4.65 -1.61 4.88
N ASP A 229 -5.73 -2.38 4.79
CA ASP A 229 -6.61 -2.40 3.64
C ASP A 229 -7.36 -1.07 3.57
N TRP A 230 -7.31 -0.37 2.43
CA TRP A 230 -7.97 0.92 2.30
C TRP A 230 -9.50 0.80 2.36
N ASP A 231 -10.05 -0.22 1.72
CA ASP A 231 -11.50 -0.41 1.60
C ASP A 231 -12.13 -0.93 2.90
N ILE A 232 -11.31 -1.49 3.79
CA ILE A 232 -11.76 -2.03 5.07
C ILE A 232 -11.10 -1.27 6.21
N GLU A 233 -11.69 -0.13 6.59
CA GLU A 233 -11.18 0.73 7.66
C GLU A 233 -10.80 -0.07 8.92
N GLY A 234 -9.53 0.04 9.34
CA GLY A 234 -8.95 -0.63 10.51
C GLY A 234 -8.60 -2.11 10.30
N ALA A 235 -8.63 -2.61 9.06
CA ALA A 235 -8.12 -3.95 8.75
C ALA A 235 -6.61 -3.91 8.54
N LYS A 236 -5.84 -4.17 9.60
CA LYS A 236 -4.39 -4.29 9.51
C LYS A 236 -4.01 -5.58 8.80
N LEU A 237 -3.24 -5.45 7.74
CA LEU A 237 -2.72 -6.57 6.95
C LEU A 237 -1.34 -7.02 7.43
N ALA A 238 -0.46 -6.07 7.75
CA ALA A 238 0.87 -6.37 8.25
C ALA A 238 1.42 -5.27 9.14
N VAL A 239 2.31 -5.64 10.06
CA VAL A 239 3.17 -4.71 10.81
C VAL A 239 4.59 -5.27 10.78
N HIS A 240 5.57 -4.45 10.43
CA HIS A 240 6.96 -4.85 10.39
C HIS A 240 7.86 -3.76 10.97
N GLY A 241 8.76 -4.16 11.85
CA GLY A 241 9.81 -3.30 12.40
C GLY A 241 11.15 -3.57 11.72
N PHE A 242 11.90 -2.53 11.43
CA PHE A 242 13.22 -2.62 10.82
C PHE A 242 14.29 -2.59 11.93
N THR A 243 15.11 -3.61 12.00
CA THR A 243 16.24 -3.68 12.97
C THR A 243 17.52 -3.10 12.41
N GLU A 244 17.54 -2.78 11.12
CA GLU A 244 18.66 -2.16 10.42
C GLU A 244 18.10 -1.20 9.38
N THR A 245 18.87 -0.16 9.04
CA THR A 245 18.52 0.76 7.97
C THR A 245 18.44 0.04 6.62
N THR A 246 17.35 0.24 5.88
CA THR A 246 17.20 -0.33 4.56
C THR A 246 18.21 0.26 3.57
N MET A 247 18.84 -0.60 2.77
CA MET A 247 19.89 -0.18 1.85
C MET A 247 19.34 0.47 0.59
N SER A 248 20.00 1.51 0.14
CA SER A 248 19.72 2.20 -1.11
C SER A 248 19.77 1.26 -2.32
N ASP A 249 18.91 1.49 -3.30
CA ASP A 249 18.77 0.70 -4.53
C ASP A 249 18.49 -0.79 -4.28
N LYS A 250 17.86 -1.13 -3.15
CA LYS A 250 17.44 -2.48 -2.80
C LYS A 250 15.92 -2.59 -2.66
N SER A 251 15.41 -3.74 -3.09
CA SER A 251 13.99 -4.07 -2.97
C SER A 251 13.77 -5.09 -1.86
N TYR A 252 12.89 -4.77 -0.93
CA TYR A 252 12.48 -5.64 0.17
C TYR A 252 11.05 -6.12 -0.08
N ALA A 253 10.71 -7.33 0.38
CA ALA A 253 9.35 -7.84 0.28
C ALA A 253 8.72 -7.95 1.66
N LEU A 254 7.50 -7.44 1.80
CA LEU A 254 6.64 -7.55 2.98
C LEU A 254 5.42 -8.38 2.61
N ASP A 255 5.17 -9.44 3.35
CA ASP A 255 3.98 -10.27 3.15
C ASP A 255 2.80 -9.71 3.95
N ALA A 256 1.86 -9.10 3.26
CA ALA A 256 0.60 -8.57 3.80
C ALA A 256 -0.60 -9.48 3.50
N ARG A 257 -0.37 -10.71 3.02
CA ARG A 257 -1.45 -11.66 2.77
C ARG A 257 -2.03 -12.16 4.08
N ALA A 258 -3.35 -12.20 4.16
CA ALA A 258 -4.06 -12.77 5.27
C ALA A 258 -3.76 -14.27 5.42
N ILE A 259 -3.70 -14.75 6.66
CA ILE A 259 -3.56 -16.17 6.98
C ILE A 259 -4.94 -16.80 7.06
N SER A 260 -5.16 -17.86 6.28
CA SER A 260 -6.41 -18.63 6.34
C SER A 260 -6.38 -19.62 7.52
N ILE A 261 -7.45 -19.61 8.32
CA ILE A 261 -7.71 -20.59 9.38
C ILE A 261 -8.89 -21.43 8.92
N ASP A 262 -8.68 -22.74 8.72
CA ASP A 262 -9.78 -23.68 8.47
C ASP A 262 -10.52 -24.00 9.78
N GLY A 263 -11.61 -23.29 10.02
CA GLY A 263 -12.48 -23.51 11.19
C GLY A 263 -13.21 -24.85 11.16
N SER A 264 -13.33 -25.49 9.98
CA SER A 264 -14.01 -26.78 9.81
C SER A 264 -13.14 -28.00 10.13
N LEU A 265 -11.85 -27.80 10.44
CA LEU A 265 -10.90 -28.91 10.76
C LEU A 265 -10.84 -29.99 9.68
N GLY A 266 -10.97 -29.64 8.41
CA GLY A 266 -10.99 -30.61 7.33
C GLY A 266 -12.18 -31.55 7.37
N GLY A 267 -13.31 -31.15 8.00
CA GLY A 267 -14.54 -31.89 8.07
C GLY A 267 -14.72 -32.79 9.34
N LYS A 268 -13.86 -32.60 10.34
CA LYS A 268 -14.11 -33.16 11.68
C LYS A 268 -15.31 -32.46 12.32
N SER A 269 -16.14 -33.21 13.08
CA SER A 269 -17.30 -32.63 13.78
C SER A 269 -16.91 -31.84 15.03
N GLU A 270 -15.77 -32.18 15.64
CA GLU A 270 -15.28 -31.56 16.86
C GLU A 270 -13.74 -31.58 16.91
N ALA A 271 -13.16 -30.55 17.54
CA ALA A 271 -11.72 -30.44 17.75
C ALA A 271 -11.26 -31.20 19.00
N THR A 272 -10.02 -31.65 18.99
CA THR A 272 -9.33 -32.16 20.18
C THR A 272 -8.43 -31.08 20.78
N MET A 273 -7.93 -31.27 22.00
CA MET A 273 -6.93 -30.40 22.60
C MET A 273 -5.63 -30.35 21.76
N GLU A 274 -5.26 -31.45 21.10
CA GLU A 274 -4.10 -31.54 20.23
C GLU A 274 -4.31 -30.64 18.98
N ASP A 275 -5.51 -30.64 18.41
CA ASP A 275 -5.85 -29.73 17.27
C ASP A 275 -5.72 -28.25 17.69
N ILE A 276 -6.10 -27.90 18.92
CA ILE A 276 -5.96 -26.54 19.47
C ILE A 276 -4.50 -26.15 19.68
N GLU A 277 -3.70 -27.05 20.25
CA GLU A 277 -2.28 -26.80 20.43
C GLU A 277 -1.55 -26.65 19.10
N GLU A 278 -1.99 -27.37 18.06
CA GLU A 278 -1.50 -27.24 16.70
C GLU A 278 -1.88 -25.88 16.10
N LEU A 279 -3.16 -25.48 16.24
CA LEU A 279 -3.61 -24.15 15.81
C LEU A 279 -2.86 -23.03 16.54
N ALA A 280 -2.75 -23.14 17.87
CA ALA A 280 -2.05 -22.13 18.67
C ALA A 280 -0.57 -21.99 18.22
N ARG A 281 0.14 -23.10 18.00
CA ARG A 281 1.53 -23.07 17.48
C ARG A 281 1.61 -22.46 16.07
N PHE A 282 0.65 -22.77 15.20
CA PHE A 282 0.56 -22.18 13.87
C PHE A 282 0.34 -20.65 13.94
N LEU A 283 -0.62 -20.19 14.75
CA LEU A 283 -0.91 -18.78 14.96
C LEU A 283 0.28 -18.04 15.59
N GLU A 284 0.92 -18.64 16.59
CA GLU A 284 2.10 -18.06 17.24
C GLU A 284 3.24 -17.88 16.25
N SER A 285 3.55 -18.89 15.44
CA SER A 285 4.57 -18.79 14.38
C SER A 285 4.22 -17.72 13.36
N SER A 286 2.96 -17.64 12.94
CA SER A 286 2.50 -16.64 11.98
C SER A 286 2.64 -15.21 12.51
N VAL A 287 2.29 -14.99 13.77
CA VAL A 287 2.45 -13.68 14.44
C VAL A 287 3.93 -13.30 14.59
N ASP A 288 4.79 -14.26 14.90
CA ASP A 288 6.24 -14.04 14.98
C ASP A 288 6.87 -13.71 13.62
N GLU A 289 6.21 -14.13 12.53
CA GLU A 289 6.56 -13.74 11.15
C GLU A 289 5.98 -12.37 10.73
N GLY A 290 5.29 -11.67 11.64
CA GLY A 290 4.69 -10.35 11.41
C GLY A 290 3.29 -10.38 10.79
N LYS A 291 2.62 -11.55 10.75
CA LYS A 291 1.23 -11.65 10.29
C LYS A 291 0.27 -11.14 11.33
N THR A 292 -0.65 -10.29 10.92
CA THR A 292 -1.62 -9.65 11.83
C THR A 292 -3.07 -9.84 11.41
N THR A 293 -3.32 -10.31 10.20
CA THR A 293 -4.67 -10.55 9.67
C THR A 293 -4.91 -12.03 9.44
N PHE A 294 -5.98 -12.52 10.04
CA PHE A 294 -6.40 -13.92 9.98
C PHE A 294 -7.83 -14.00 9.46
N VAL A 295 -8.06 -14.88 8.51
CA VAL A 295 -9.36 -15.10 7.88
C VAL A 295 -9.82 -16.50 8.21
N VAL A 296 -10.99 -16.60 8.83
CA VAL A 296 -11.62 -17.89 9.15
C VAL A 296 -12.48 -18.34 7.98
N THR A 297 -12.28 -19.59 7.55
CA THR A 297 -13.06 -20.24 6.51
C THR A 297 -13.87 -21.41 7.08
N GLY A 298 -14.98 -21.78 6.46
CA GLY A 298 -15.83 -22.88 6.90
C GLY A 298 -16.63 -22.52 8.16
N GLU A 299 -16.80 -23.48 9.05
CA GLU A 299 -17.50 -23.31 10.33
C GLU A 299 -16.54 -23.62 11.48
N SER A 300 -16.55 -22.78 12.52
CA SER A 300 -15.75 -23.03 13.71
C SER A 300 -16.33 -24.21 14.50
N GLN A 301 -15.55 -25.27 14.71
CA GLN A 301 -15.97 -26.47 15.41
C GLN A 301 -15.79 -26.35 16.93
N ALA A 302 -16.60 -27.03 17.69
CA ALA A 302 -16.46 -27.13 19.13
C ALA A 302 -15.35 -28.10 19.52
N ILE A 303 -14.76 -27.90 20.69
CA ILE A 303 -13.87 -28.87 21.32
C ILE A 303 -14.70 -30.04 21.84
N TYR A 304 -14.20 -31.28 21.69
CA TYR A 304 -14.90 -32.50 22.00
C TYR A 304 -15.53 -32.56 23.41
N ASP A 305 -14.76 -32.26 24.44
CA ASP A 305 -15.25 -32.42 25.82
C ASP A 305 -15.85 -31.16 26.45
N ASN A 306 -15.51 -29.97 25.95
CA ASN A 306 -15.85 -28.69 26.59
C ASN A 306 -16.83 -27.82 25.79
N LYS A 307 -17.14 -28.19 24.57
CA LYS A 307 -18.01 -27.45 23.66
C LYS A 307 -17.58 -25.97 23.41
N TYR A 308 -16.31 -25.67 23.62
CA TYR A 308 -15.76 -24.37 23.23
C TYR A 308 -15.43 -24.39 21.75
N PRO A 309 -15.55 -23.24 21.09
CA PRO A 309 -15.16 -23.11 19.67
C PRO A 309 -13.67 -23.29 19.51
N TYR A 310 -13.28 -24.03 18.50
CA TYR A 310 -11.90 -24.34 18.17
C TYR A 310 -11.07 -23.09 17.87
N VAL A 311 -11.59 -22.23 16.97
CA VAL A 311 -10.85 -21.02 16.54
C VAL A 311 -10.68 -20.03 17.68
N GLY A 312 -11.77 -19.72 18.40
CA GLY A 312 -11.72 -18.77 19.49
C GLY A 312 -10.79 -19.22 20.63
N TYR A 313 -10.80 -20.49 20.97
CA TYR A 313 -9.92 -21.02 22.01
C TYR A 313 -8.43 -21.00 21.60
N GLY A 314 -8.13 -21.37 20.35
CA GLY A 314 -6.77 -21.30 19.83
C GLY A 314 -6.24 -19.86 19.79
N ILE A 315 -7.09 -18.88 19.47
CA ILE A 315 -6.74 -17.47 19.50
C ILE A 315 -6.52 -16.99 20.93
N ALA A 316 -7.36 -17.37 21.86
CA ALA A 316 -7.22 -17.01 23.27
C ALA A 316 -5.87 -17.46 23.84
N GLU A 317 -5.43 -18.68 23.55
CA GLU A 317 -4.12 -19.20 23.96
C GLU A 317 -2.94 -18.32 23.49
N VAL A 318 -2.95 -17.88 22.22
CA VAL A 318 -1.88 -17.08 21.65
C VAL A 318 -1.96 -15.61 22.08
N SER A 319 -3.16 -15.07 22.20
CA SER A 319 -3.40 -13.65 22.45
C SER A 319 -2.95 -13.15 23.84
N TYR A 320 -2.61 -14.08 24.73
CA TYR A 320 -2.04 -13.74 26.04
C TYR A 320 -0.63 -13.16 25.97
N SER A 321 0.15 -13.55 24.96
CA SER A 321 1.58 -13.23 24.90
C SER A 321 1.99 -12.55 23.60
N LYS A 322 1.15 -12.56 22.58
CA LYS A 322 1.46 -12.10 21.24
C LYS A 322 0.44 -11.07 20.76
N TYR A 323 0.89 -10.18 19.87
CA TYR A 323 0.01 -9.23 19.18
C TYR A 323 -0.80 -9.97 18.11
N PHE A 324 -2.13 -9.88 18.21
CA PHE A 324 -3.07 -10.49 17.27
C PHE A 324 -3.96 -9.37 16.71
N GLY A 325 -3.77 -8.99 15.44
CA GLY A 325 -4.42 -7.81 14.85
C GLY A 325 -5.89 -8.03 14.51
N THR A 326 -6.17 -8.52 13.31
CA THR A 326 -7.51 -8.66 12.74
C THR A 326 -7.94 -10.11 12.64
N LEU A 327 -9.16 -10.40 13.06
CA LEU A 327 -9.85 -11.68 12.84
C LEU A 327 -11.09 -11.42 11.97
N ASN A 328 -11.13 -12.04 10.80
CA ASN A 328 -12.16 -11.84 9.80
C ASN A 328 -12.92 -13.16 9.50
N PHE A 329 -14.22 -13.15 9.70
CA PHE A 329 -15.12 -14.28 9.43
C PHE A 329 -15.89 -14.14 8.11
N THR A 330 -15.40 -13.34 7.14
CA THR A 330 -16.12 -13.11 5.87
C THR A 330 -16.36 -14.40 5.08
N TYR A 331 -15.49 -15.37 5.18
CA TYR A 331 -15.61 -16.65 4.49
C TYR A 331 -16.08 -17.80 5.40
N CYS A 332 -16.62 -17.45 6.55
CA CYS A 332 -17.14 -18.41 7.54
C CYS A 332 -18.64 -18.20 7.72
N ASN A 333 -19.42 -19.27 7.61
CA ASN A 333 -20.89 -19.23 7.75
C ASN A 333 -21.36 -19.13 9.21
N VAL A 334 -20.60 -18.48 10.08
CA VAL A 334 -20.97 -18.31 11.49
C VAL A 334 -22.07 -17.26 11.59
N THR A 335 -23.25 -17.67 12.05
CA THR A 335 -24.39 -16.77 12.31
C THR A 335 -24.59 -16.49 13.78
N GLU A 336 -23.96 -17.25 14.67
CA GLU A 336 -24.02 -17.13 16.11
C GLU A 336 -22.61 -17.24 16.72
N ILE A 337 -22.25 -16.30 17.57
CA ILE A 337 -21.10 -16.43 18.46
C ILE A 337 -21.62 -17.04 19.76
N ILE A 338 -21.25 -18.28 20.03
CA ILE A 338 -21.75 -19.03 21.18
C ILE A 338 -21.10 -18.54 22.48
N GLU A 339 -21.53 -19.13 23.62
CA GLU A 339 -21.06 -18.71 24.94
C GLU A 339 -19.54 -18.85 25.08
N ALA A 340 -18.89 -17.70 25.40
CA ALA A 340 -17.45 -17.57 25.60
C ALA A 340 -16.57 -17.90 24.36
N ASP A 341 -17.13 -17.89 23.15
CA ASP A 341 -16.45 -18.28 21.90
C ASP A 341 -15.13 -17.53 21.68
N LEU A 342 -15.21 -16.20 21.73
CA LEU A 342 -14.05 -15.31 21.53
C LEU A 342 -13.64 -14.63 22.86
N ALA A 343 -14.05 -15.17 24.00
CA ALA A 343 -13.65 -14.63 25.29
C ALA A 343 -12.12 -14.75 25.50
N GLU A 344 -11.56 -13.83 26.28
CA GLU A 344 -10.11 -13.80 26.62
C GLU A 344 -9.16 -13.53 25.44
N CYS A 345 -9.66 -13.20 24.24
CA CYS A 345 -8.83 -12.82 23.10
C CYS A 345 -8.22 -11.42 23.32
N LYS A 346 -7.28 -11.32 24.28
CA LYS A 346 -6.82 -10.07 24.87
C LYS A 346 -6.07 -9.15 23.93
N SER A 347 -5.35 -9.67 22.95
CA SER A 347 -4.58 -8.86 22.00
C SER A 347 -5.27 -8.63 20.66
N LEU A 348 -6.48 -9.19 20.48
CA LEU A 348 -7.29 -8.98 19.30
C LEU A 348 -7.69 -7.50 19.21
N LYS A 349 -7.45 -6.88 18.04
CA LYS A 349 -7.71 -5.46 17.78
C LYS A 349 -8.98 -5.24 16.98
N THR A 350 -9.14 -5.97 15.90
CA THR A 350 -10.29 -5.82 14.99
C THR A 350 -10.97 -7.15 14.77
N LEU A 351 -12.31 -7.14 14.86
CA LEU A 351 -13.14 -8.32 14.66
C LEU A 351 -14.21 -8.03 13.61
N LYS A 352 -14.24 -8.82 12.51
CA LYS A 352 -15.19 -8.69 11.43
C LYS A 352 -16.13 -9.90 11.40
N LEU A 353 -17.42 -9.66 11.58
CA LEU A 353 -18.50 -10.64 11.75
C LEU A 353 -19.64 -10.39 10.75
N PRO A 354 -19.47 -10.64 9.45
CA PRO A 354 -20.42 -10.19 8.42
C PRO A 354 -21.78 -10.90 8.50
N TYR A 355 -21.85 -12.15 8.98
CA TYR A 355 -23.07 -12.96 8.99
C TYR A 355 -23.66 -13.19 10.37
N VAL A 356 -23.01 -12.70 11.44
CA VAL A 356 -23.45 -12.93 12.81
C VAL A 356 -24.72 -12.14 13.12
N THR A 357 -25.74 -12.85 13.58
CA THR A 357 -27.04 -12.31 13.99
C THR A 357 -27.32 -12.48 15.48
N SER A 358 -26.49 -13.27 16.16
CA SER A 358 -26.65 -13.64 17.58
C SER A 358 -25.31 -13.71 18.28
N CYS A 359 -25.22 -13.11 19.48
CA CYS A 359 -24.06 -13.21 20.37
C CYS A 359 -24.54 -13.75 21.72
N ALA A 360 -24.05 -14.90 22.13
CA ALA A 360 -24.45 -15.52 23.40
C ALA A 360 -23.79 -14.81 24.61
N LYS A 361 -24.08 -15.33 25.81
CA LYS A 361 -23.48 -14.83 27.04
C LYS A 361 -21.95 -14.90 26.99
N ASN A 362 -21.28 -13.84 27.47
CA ASN A 362 -19.83 -13.74 27.54
C ASN A 362 -19.10 -13.88 26.19
N ALA A 363 -19.76 -13.76 25.06
CA ALA A 363 -19.21 -14.06 23.72
C ALA A 363 -17.83 -13.41 23.45
N PHE A 364 -17.64 -12.18 23.89
CA PHE A 364 -16.40 -11.38 23.73
C PHE A 364 -15.83 -10.91 25.06
N ASN A 365 -16.21 -11.54 26.18
CA ASN A 365 -15.79 -11.12 27.51
C ASN A 365 -14.26 -11.07 27.58
N ASN A 366 -13.75 -9.95 28.11
CA ASN A 366 -12.31 -9.73 28.31
C ASN A 366 -11.43 -9.70 27.03
N CYS A 367 -12.00 -9.34 25.87
CA CYS A 367 -11.26 -8.93 24.69
C CYS A 367 -10.72 -7.50 24.87
N SER A 368 -9.87 -7.32 25.86
CA SER A 368 -9.60 -6.04 26.53
C SER A 368 -8.84 -5.00 25.70
N HIS A 369 -8.31 -5.36 24.54
CA HIS A 369 -7.62 -4.46 23.59
C HIS A 369 -8.39 -4.32 22.27
N LEU A 370 -9.67 -4.71 22.24
CA LEU A 370 -10.45 -4.63 21.01
C LEU A 370 -10.75 -3.17 20.69
N GLU A 371 -10.26 -2.73 19.54
CA GLU A 371 -10.39 -1.37 19.04
C GLU A 371 -11.62 -1.21 18.14
N LYS A 372 -12.02 -2.28 17.43
CA LYS A 372 -13.12 -2.24 16.47
C LYS A 372 -13.85 -3.56 16.34
N ILE A 373 -15.18 -3.52 16.29
CA ILE A 373 -16.05 -4.64 15.95
C ILE A 373 -16.95 -4.24 14.79
N ILE A 374 -17.05 -5.11 13.78
CA ILE A 374 -17.87 -4.89 12.57
C ILE A 374 -18.89 -6.02 12.44
N PHE A 375 -20.17 -5.69 12.54
CA PHE A 375 -21.29 -6.58 12.25
C PHE A 375 -21.88 -6.24 10.87
N GLY A 376 -21.87 -7.19 9.95
CA GLY A 376 -22.47 -7.03 8.62
C GLY A 376 -23.97 -7.27 8.59
N SER A 377 -24.44 -8.23 9.37
CA SER A 377 -25.87 -8.56 9.50
C SER A 377 -26.51 -7.80 10.65
N VAL A 378 -27.85 -7.78 10.64
CA VAL A 378 -28.65 -7.27 11.74
C VAL A 378 -28.56 -8.24 12.92
N VAL A 379 -28.09 -7.76 14.06
CA VAL A 379 -28.01 -8.56 15.29
C VAL A 379 -29.36 -8.54 15.99
N THR A 380 -29.92 -9.73 16.24
CA THR A 380 -31.26 -9.91 16.83
C THR A 380 -31.23 -10.36 18.28
N PHE A 381 -30.06 -10.85 18.75
CA PHE A 381 -29.89 -11.28 20.14
C PHE A 381 -28.47 -10.98 20.64
N VAL A 382 -28.37 -10.45 21.86
CA VAL A 382 -27.13 -10.28 22.61
C VAL A 382 -27.34 -10.75 24.05
N GLY A 383 -26.52 -11.74 24.45
CA GLY A 383 -26.57 -12.31 25.78
C GLY A 383 -25.98 -11.41 26.87
N GLU A 384 -26.20 -11.80 28.12
CA GLU A 384 -25.67 -11.11 29.29
C GLU A 384 -24.12 -11.09 29.24
N ASP A 385 -23.51 -9.96 29.58
CA ASP A 385 -22.05 -9.76 29.66
C ASP A 385 -21.27 -10.09 28.37
N ALA A 386 -21.95 -10.13 27.20
CA ALA A 386 -21.31 -10.44 25.92
C ALA A 386 -20.13 -9.53 25.62
N PHE A 387 -20.20 -8.26 26.00
CA PHE A 387 -19.16 -7.24 25.77
C PHE A 387 -18.50 -6.75 27.08
N GLU A 388 -18.54 -7.53 28.15
CA GLU A 388 -17.89 -7.13 29.41
C GLU A 388 -16.36 -7.05 29.23
N LYS A 389 -15.76 -5.91 29.57
CA LYS A 389 -14.31 -5.63 29.48
C LYS A 389 -13.72 -5.74 28.08
N VAL A 390 -14.50 -5.47 27.06
CA VAL A 390 -14.06 -5.56 25.66
C VAL A 390 -12.91 -4.59 25.33
N ASP A 391 -12.89 -3.41 25.95
CA ASP A 391 -11.98 -2.32 25.60
C ASP A 391 -11.25 -1.70 26.81
N ASN A 392 -11.06 -2.44 27.88
CA ASN A 392 -10.51 -1.94 29.14
C ASN A 392 -9.14 -1.27 29.02
N TYR A 393 -8.37 -1.59 27.99
CA TYR A 393 -7.02 -1.05 27.75
C TYR A 393 -6.92 -0.22 26.45
N VAL A 394 -8.06 0.16 25.87
CA VAL A 394 -8.10 0.98 24.65
C VAL A 394 -8.46 2.43 25.01
N ASP A 395 -7.56 3.36 24.70
CA ASP A 395 -7.81 4.79 24.89
C ASP A 395 -9.02 5.24 24.07
N GLY A 396 -10.06 5.71 24.79
CA GLY A 396 -11.30 6.17 24.17
C GLY A 396 -12.32 5.09 23.85
N GLY A 397 -12.02 3.80 24.08
CA GLY A 397 -12.94 2.68 23.91
C GLY A 397 -12.95 2.07 22.50
N CYS A 398 -13.78 1.04 22.31
CA CYS A 398 -13.94 0.30 21.05
C CYS A 398 -14.91 1.00 20.08
N GLU A 399 -14.60 0.99 18.81
CA GLU A 399 -15.48 1.42 17.73
C GLU A 399 -16.43 0.29 17.32
N LEU A 400 -17.71 0.60 17.16
CA LEU A 400 -18.74 -0.35 16.74
C LEU A 400 -19.30 0.05 15.38
N VAL A 401 -19.25 -0.89 14.43
CA VAL A 401 -19.90 -0.76 13.13
C VAL A 401 -21.07 -1.74 13.07
N LEU A 402 -22.27 -1.24 12.79
CA LEU A 402 -23.50 -2.03 12.71
C LEU A 402 -24.15 -1.87 11.34
N ASN A 403 -24.91 -2.87 10.93
CA ASN A 403 -25.80 -2.76 9.78
C ASN A 403 -26.78 -1.59 10.00
N LYS A 404 -27.05 -0.80 8.97
CA LYS A 404 -27.96 0.36 9.05
C LYS A 404 -29.36 0.03 9.54
N GLU A 405 -29.84 -1.19 9.29
CA GLU A 405 -31.17 -1.66 9.72
C GLU A 405 -31.23 -1.99 11.22
N GLN A 406 -30.08 -1.96 11.93
CA GLN A 406 -30.06 -2.22 13.38
C GLN A 406 -30.90 -1.26 14.19
N VAL A 407 -31.15 -0.05 13.67
CA VAL A 407 -32.02 0.94 14.31
C VAL A 407 -33.49 0.49 14.43
N ASN A 408 -33.89 -0.50 13.64
CA ASN A 408 -35.25 -1.03 13.62
C ASN A 408 -35.47 -2.23 14.54
N VAL A 409 -34.42 -2.69 15.24
CA VAL A 409 -34.50 -3.89 16.11
C VAL A 409 -35.01 -3.49 17.49
N GLU A 410 -36.17 -3.98 17.86
CA GLU A 410 -36.78 -3.71 19.18
C GLU A 410 -35.89 -4.29 20.31
N GLY A 411 -35.55 -3.44 21.28
CA GLY A 411 -34.69 -3.79 22.42
C GLY A 411 -33.19 -3.81 22.12
N LEU A 412 -32.77 -3.73 20.83
CA LEU A 412 -31.37 -3.70 20.40
C LEU A 412 -31.08 -2.55 19.41
N SER A 413 -31.95 -1.53 19.38
CA SER A 413 -31.67 -0.32 18.62
C SER A 413 -30.53 0.48 19.30
N PRO A 414 -29.51 0.93 18.57
CA PRO A 414 -28.39 1.67 19.17
C PRO A 414 -28.81 3.11 19.54
N ASP A 415 -28.36 3.58 20.68
CA ASP A 415 -28.44 5.01 21.05
C ASP A 415 -27.20 5.74 20.50
N LEU A 416 -27.34 6.35 19.34
CA LEU A 416 -26.26 7.06 18.67
C LEU A 416 -25.81 8.32 19.42
N THR A 417 -26.71 8.92 20.25
CA THR A 417 -26.39 10.12 21.03
C THR A 417 -25.48 9.80 22.21
N ASN A 418 -25.82 8.76 22.96
CA ASN A 418 -25.07 8.31 24.12
C ASN A 418 -24.01 7.25 23.75
N LYS A 419 -23.99 6.83 22.49
CA LYS A 419 -23.07 5.77 21.97
C LYS A 419 -23.20 4.47 22.76
N THR A 420 -24.45 4.07 23.08
CA THR A 420 -24.69 2.82 23.82
C THR A 420 -25.43 1.81 22.96
N TRP A 421 -25.00 0.55 23.05
CA TRP A 421 -25.64 -0.60 22.42
C TRP A 421 -25.36 -1.85 23.22
N ALA A 422 -26.38 -2.71 23.35
CA ALA A 422 -26.28 -3.99 24.03
C ALA A 422 -25.65 -3.91 25.44
N GLY A 423 -26.00 -2.87 26.20
CA GLY A 423 -25.50 -2.66 27.57
C GLY A 423 -24.06 -2.09 27.67
N HIS A 424 -23.39 -1.87 26.57
CA HIS A 424 -22.03 -1.34 26.53
C HIS A 424 -22.00 0.11 25.98
N THR A 425 -21.00 0.91 26.38
CA THR A 425 -20.74 2.27 25.87
C THR A 425 -19.54 2.24 24.93
N TRP A 426 -19.75 2.65 23.69
CA TRP A 426 -18.78 2.58 22.62
C TRP A 426 -18.09 3.93 22.36
N LYS A 427 -16.86 3.91 21.86
CA LYS A 427 -16.15 5.11 21.39
C LYS A 427 -16.96 5.82 20.31
N SER A 428 -17.42 5.05 19.32
CA SER A 428 -18.34 5.49 18.27
C SER A 428 -19.26 4.35 17.85
N ILE A 429 -20.42 4.69 17.29
CA ILE A 429 -21.31 3.74 16.63
C ILE A 429 -21.56 4.27 15.21
N THR A 430 -21.12 3.50 14.22
CA THR A 430 -21.32 3.79 12.80
C THR A 430 -22.34 2.81 12.22
N LEU A 431 -23.30 3.34 11.45
CA LEU A 431 -24.28 2.54 10.73
C LEU A 431 -23.91 2.52 9.25
N THR A 432 -23.69 1.34 8.72
CA THR A 432 -23.23 1.18 7.33
C THR A 432 -23.94 0.03 6.64
N HIS A 433 -23.91 0.03 5.32
CA HIS A 433 -24.17 -1.13 4.52
C HIS A 433 -22.91 -1.99 4.52
N THR A 434 -22.86 -3.03 5.32
CA THR A 434 -21.74 -3.94 5.34
C THR A 434 -22.13 -5.20 4.59
N GLY A 435 -21.61 -5.38 3.38
CA GLY A 435 -21.51 -6.58 2.52
C GLY A 435 -22.54 -7.72 2.53
N ALA A 436 -23.39 -7.81 3.53
CA ALA A 436 -24.41 -8.87 3.65
C ALA A 436 -25.84 -8.42 3.32
N CYS A 437 -26.06 -7.13 3.01
CA CYS A 437 -27.39 -6.64 2.63
C CYS A 437 -27.67 -6.92 1.13
N ASP A 438 -28.96 -7.02 0.78
CA ASP A 438 -29.37 -7.31 -0.59
C ASP A 438 -28.94 -6.22 -1.60
N GLU A 439 -28.74 -4.98 -1.16
CA GLU A 439 -28.24 -3.88 -1.99
C GLU A 439 -26.73 -4.03 -2.29
N CYS A 440 -25.91 -4.50 -1.33
CA CYS A 440 -24.50 -4.77 -1.56
C CYS A 440 -24.28 -6.00 -2.46
N LYS A 441 -25.09 -7.05 -2.30
CA LYS A 441 -25.06 -8.22 -3.20
C LYS A 441 -25.49 -7.89 -4.63
N ALA A 442 -26.32 -6.87 -4.82
CA ALA A 442 -26.75 -6.42 -6.15
C ALA A 442 -25.72 -5.51 -6.84
N ALA A 443 -24.79 -4.93 -6.11
CA ALA A 443 -23.71 -4.09 -6.63
C ALA A 443 -22.48 -4.91 -7.08
N GLU A 444 -22.38 -6.18 -6.62
CA GLU A 444 -21.30 -7.12 -6.98
C GLU A 444 -21.67 -7.98 -8.23
N GLN A 445 -22.85 -7.81 -8.83
CA GLN A 445 -23.30 -8.46 -10.07
C GLN A 445 -23.29 -7.47 -11.25
#